data_8b87a3e195613167178dfb43c54b887b
#
_entry.id   8b87a3e195613167178dfb43c54b887b
#
_cell.length_a   1.000
_cell.length_b   1.000
_cell.length_c   1.000
_cell.angle_alpha   90.00
_cell.angle_beta   90.00
_cell.angle_gamma   90.00
#
_symmetry.space_group_name_H-M   'P 1'
#
loop_
_entity.id
_entity.type
_entity.pdbx_description
1 polymer ?
#
loop_
_entity_poly.entity_id
_entity_poly.type
_entity_poly.pdbx_seq_one_letter_code
_entity_poly.pdbx_strand_id
1 'polypeptide(L)'
;MKKISTKITSALLSGMIAVGSAASGFAVAPSLSASAQSTDNYAKLLQYSLYFYDANMCGKHVEDKSQLSWRGNCHTQDGVDGGFHDAGDHVKFGLPAGYSASVLGLGYYQFGDAFDSTGTAGHLQTITDYFADFFKFGFISLELFS
;
A
#
# COMPACT_ATOMS: atom_id res chain seq x y z
N MET A 1 19.92 -32.13 -4.25
CA MET A 1 19.77 -33.01 -3.08
C MET A 1 20.35 -32.47 -1.76
N LYS A 2 21.04 -31.31 -1.71
CA LYS A 2 21.63 -30.75 -0.46
C LYS A 2 20.68 -29.89 0.39
N LYS A 3 19.55 -29.41 -0.14
CA LYS A 3 18.63 -28.51 0.59
C LYS A 3 17.63 -29.20 1.54
N ILE A 4 17.38 -30.49 1.35
CA ILE A 4 16.43 -31.24 2.19
C ILE A 4 17.09 -31.67 3.50
N SER A 5 18.41 -31.96 3.49
CA SER A 5 19.16 -32.40 4.65
C SER A 5 19.29 -31.33 5.74
N THR A 6 19.39 -30.04 5.35
CA THR A 6 19.57 -28.94 6.31
C THR A 6 18.29 -28.62 7.09
N LYS A 7 17.11 -28.84 6.50
CA LYS A 7 15.83 -28.60 7.19
C LYS A 7 15.48 -29.71 8.18
N ILE A 8 15.88 -30.95 7.89
CA ILE A 8 15.64 -32.10 8.76
C ILE A 8 16.56 -32.05 9.98
N THR A 9 17.82 -31.65 9.80
CA THR A 9 18.78 -31.50 10.90
C THR A 9 18.39 -30.39 11.88
N SER A 10 17.84 -29.28 11.39
CA SER A 10 17.36 -28.19 12.27
C SER A 10 16.15 -28.61 13.10
N ALA A 11 15.24 -29.40 12.55
CA ALA A 11 14.04 -29.88 13.25
C ALA A 11 14.40 -30.92 14.33
N LEU A 12 15.38 -31.77 14.07
CA LEU A 12 15.85 -32.79 15.05
C LEU A 12 16.66 -32.17 16.18
N LEU A 13 17.44 -31.12 15.92
CA LEU A 13 18.20 -30.41 16.95
C LEU A 13 17.28 -29.62 17.90
N SER A 14 16.16 -29.08 17.40
CA SER A 14 15.17 -28.40 18.23
C SER A 14 14.41 -29.37 19.14
N GLY A 15 14.23 -30.61 18.74
CA GLY A 15 13.54 -31.63 19.55
C GLY A 15 14.39 -32.17 20.72
N MET A 16 15.70 -32.19 20.59
CA MET A 16 16.59 -32.75 21.62
C MET A 16 16.88 -31.77 22.78
N ILE A 17 16.75 -30.48 22.57
CA ILE A 17 16.97 -29.48 23.63
C ILE A 17 15.78 -29.39 24.59
N ALA A 18 14.58 -29.81 24.17
CA ALA A 18 13.38 -29.75 24.99
C ALA A 18 13.27 -30.86 26.07
N VAL A 19 14.04 -31.93 25.97
CA VAL A 19 13.95 -33.09 26.91
C VAL A 19 14.99 -33.02 28.04
N GLY A 20 16.00 -32.15 27.93
CA GLY A 20 17.12 -32.09 28.90
C GLY A 20 16.99 -31.14 30.06
N SER A 21 15.93 -30.36 30.21
CA SER A 21 15.85 -29.26 31.20
C SER A 21 14.80 -29.45 32.30
N ALA A 22 14.44 -30.66 32.64
CA ALA A 22 13.44 -30.95 33.69
C ALA A 22 14.03 -31.11 35.12
N ALA A 23 15.26 -30.68 35.38
CA ALA A 23 15.85 -30.76 36.72
C ALA A 23 16.79 -29.58 36.99
N SER A 24 16.25 -28.49 37.43
CA SER A 24 16.73 -27.53 38.44
C SER A 24 16.31 -26.09 38.09
N GLY A 25 15.85 -25.38 39.11
CA GLY A 25 15.13 -24.14 39.04
C GLY A 25 15.82 -23.00 38.29
N PHE A 26 14.98 -22.10 37.81
CA PHE A 26 15.33 -20.86 37.11
C PHE A 26 16.12 -21.05 35.79
N ALA A 27 15.57 -21.77 34.84
CA ALA A 27 15.96 -21.59 33.45
C ALA A 27 15.28 -20.33 32.94
N VAL A 28 16.05 -19.25 32.77
CA VAL A 28 15.70 -18.16 31.86
C VAL A 28 15.53 -18.83 30.51
N ALA A 29 14.30 -18.93 30.05
CA ALA A 29 14.04 -19.42 28.69
C ALA A 29 14.87 -18.55 27.73
N PRO A 30 15.74 -19.11 26.88
CA PRO A 30 16.35 -18.32 25.85
C PRO A 30 15.21 -17.76 25.02
N SER A 31 15.10 -16.44 24.97
CA SER A 31 14.24 -15.79 24.00
C SER A 31 14.73 -16.23 22.64
N LEU A 32 14.07 -17.22 22.03
CA LEU A 32 14.23 -17.54 20.64
C LEU A 32 13.75 -16.30 19.90
N SER A 33 14.66 -15.34 19.71
CA SER A 33 14.50 -14.36 18.66
C SER A 33 14.52 -15.16 17.37
N ALA A 34 13.36 -15.66 16.97
CA ALA A 34 13.14 -16.02 15.59
C ALA A 34 13.30 -14.73 14.82
N SER A 35 14.53 -14.43 14.40
CA SER A 35 14.71 -13.51 13.28
C SER A 35 14.06 -14.22 12.10
N ALA A 36 12.76 -14.02 11.95
CA ALA A 36 12.11 -14.23 10.68
C ALA A 36 12.89 -13.35 9.73
N GLN A 37 13.77 -13.95 8.97
CA GLN A 37 14.41 -13.30 7.85
C GLN A 37 13.26 -13.04 6.89
N SER A 38 12.65 -11.86 7.03
CA SER A 38 11.56 -11.43 6.17
C SER A 38 12.09 -11.41 4.75
N THR A 39 11.62 -12.34 3.95
CA THR A 39 11.85 -12.34 2.51
C THR A 39 10.88 -11.36 1.84
N ASP A 40 10.16 -10.57 2.64
CA ASP A 40 9.14 -9.65 2.19
C ASP A 40 9.80 -8.48 1.47
N ASN A 41 9.39 -8.26 0.25
CA ASN A 41 9.82 -7.11 -0.54
C ASN A 41 8.87 -5.94 -0.28
N TYR A 42 9.17 -5.13 0.73
CA TYR A 42 8.35 -3.97 1.11
C TYR A 42 8.30 -2.89 0.03
N ALA A 43 9.33 -2.73 -0.80
CA ALA A 43 9.30 -1.81 -1.93
C ALA A 43 8.25 -2.24 -2.96
N LYS A 44 8.16 -3.55 -3.23
CA LYS A 44 7.12 -4.13 -4.08
C LYS A 44 5.73 -4.00 -3.47
N LEU A 45 5.62 -4.19 -2.16
CA LEU A 45 4.35 -4.00 -1.45
C LEU A 45 3.88 -2.54 -1.54
N LEU A 46 4.78 -1.58 -1.35
CA LEU A 46 4.49 -0.15 -1.51
C LEU A 46 3.98 0.15 -2.92
N GLN A 47 4.66 -0.34 -3.95
CA GLN A 47 4.23 -0.16 -5.34
C GLN A 47 2.83 -0.75 -5.58
N TYR A 48 2.54 -1.94 -5.06
CA TYR A 48 1.21 -2.55 -5.19
C TYR A 48 0.12 -1.78 -4.45
N SER A 49 0.46 -1.18 -3.32
CA SER A 49 -0.45 -0.29 -2.59
C SER A 49 -0.81 0.96 -3.40
N LEU A 50 0.14 1.51 -4.15
CA LEU A 50 -0.12 2.64 -5.06
C LEU A 50 -0.98 2.20 -6.26
N TYR A 51 -0.75 1.02 -6.82
CA TYR A 51 -1.62 0.48 -7.87
C TYR A 51 -3.07 0.29 -7.43
N PHE A 52 -3.31 0.05 -6.14
CA PHE A 52 -4.68 0.02 -5.62
C PHE A 52 -5.39 1.37 -5.81
N TYR A 53 -4.74 2.47 -5.47
CA TYR A 53 -5.30 3.81 -5.72
C TYR A 53 -5.43 4.10 -7.21
N ASP A 54 -4.41 3.84 -7.98
CA ASP A 54 -4.41 3.99 -9.43
C ASP A 54 -5.59 3.25 -10.08
N ALA A 55 -5.82 1.98 -9.68
CA ALA A 55 -6.93 1.17 -10.17
C ALA A 55 -8.32 1.77 -9.86
N ASN A 56 -8.44 2.63 -8.86
CA ASN A 56 -9.68 3.28 -8.47
C ASN A 56 -9.87 4.68 -9.05
N MET A 57 -8.93 5.18 -9.84
CA MET A 57 -9.11 6.46 -10.57
C MET A 57 -10.37 6.43 -11.43
N CYS A 58 -11.06 7.57 -11.52
CA CYS A 58 -12.31 7.74 -12.24
C CYS A 58 -12.31 9.08 -12.97
N GLY A 59 -12.94 9.15 -14.14
CA GLY A 59 -13.06 10.36 -14.94
C GLY A 59 -12.58 10.21 -16.38
N LYS A 60 -12.36 11.36 -17.04
CA LYS A 60 -12.00 11.46 -18.46
C LYS A 60 -10.52 11.27 -18.77
N HIS A 61 -9.66 11.29 -17.74
CA HIS A 61 -8.21 11.30 -17.88
C HIS A 61 -7.53 10.07 -17.27
N VAL A 62 -8.30 9.02 -16.99
CA VAL A 62 -7.76 7.81 -16.37
C VAL A 62 -6.75 7.12 -17.29
N GLU A 63 -7.07 6.97 -18.57
CA GLU A 63 -6.19 6.31 -19.54
C GLU A 63 -4.86 7.06 -19.76
N ASP A 64 -4.85 8.39 -19.54
CA ASP A 64 -3.65 9.22 -19.71
C ASP A 64 -2.80 9.27 -18.43
N LYS A 65 -3.39 9.02 -17.26
CA LYS A 65 -2.75 9.21 -15.95
C LYS A 65 -2.39 7.89 -15.27
N SER A 66 -3.19 6.85 -15.48
CA SER A 66 -2.98 5.55 -14.88
C SER A 66 -1.74 4.85 -15.43
N GLN A 67 -0.98 4.20 -14.54
CA GLN A 67 0.10 3.29 -14.95
C GLN A 67 -0.42 1.90 -15.32
N LEU A 68 -1.71 1.64 -15.14
CA LEU A 68 -2.35 0.37 -15.41
C LEU A 68 -2.94 0.37 -16.83
N SER A 69 -2.29 -0.30 -17.77
CA SER A 69 -2.66 -0.33 -19.18
C SER A 69 -4.07 -0.86 -19.49
N TRP A 70 -4.70 -1.53 -18.52
CA TRP A 70 -6.06 -2.04 -18.63
C TRP A 70 -7.12 -1.06 -18.10
N ARG A 71 -6.69 0.06 -17.46
CA ARG A 71 -7.62 1.10 -17.02
C ARG A 71 -7.93 2.05 -18.16
N GLY A 72 -9.22 2.35 -18.31
CA GLY A 72 -9.73 3.34 -19.24
C GLY A 72 -10.58 4.38 -18.53
N ASN A 73 -11.00 5.40 -19.25
CA ASN A 73 -11.88 6.43 -18.77
C ASN A 73 -13.24 5.86 -18.34
N CYS A 74 -13.82 6.42 -17.29
CA CYS A 74 -15.12 6.03 -16.76
C CYS A 74 -15.82 7.23 -16.16
N HIS A 75 -17.16 7.17 -16.00
CA HIS A 75 -17.97 8.26 -15.43
C HIS A 75 -17.70 9.62 -16.08
N THR A 76 -17.50 9.62 -17.40
CA THR A 76 -17.13 10.81 -18.17
C THR A 76 -18.25 11.88 -18.27
N GLN A 77 -19.44 11.57 -17.77
CA GLN A 77 -20.61 12.47 -17.73
C GLN A 77 -20.87 13.05 -16.34
N ASP A 78 -20.05 12.74 -15.34
CA ASP A 78 -20.19 13.30 -14.01
C ASP A 78 -20.03 14.82 -14.03
N GLY A 79 -20.80 15.52 -13.20
CA GLY A 79 -20.72 16.98 -13.08
C GLY A 79 -19.38 17.49 -12.55
N VAL A 80 -18.67 16.67 -11.74
CA VAL A 80 -17.29 16.90 -11.32
C VAL A 80 -16.44 15.79 -11.88
N ASP A 81 -15.53 16.13 -12.80
CA ASP A 81 -14.64 15.17 -13.43
C ASP A 81 -13.53 14.70 -12.48
N GLY A 82 -13.02 13.52 -12.71
CA GLY A 82 -11.92 12.95 -11.92
C GLY A 82 -12.39 12.27 -10.62
N GLY A 83 -11.46 12.13 -9.69
CA GLY A 83 -11.66 11.48 -8.39
C GLY A 83 -11.41 9.98 -8.43
N PHE A 84 -11.88 9.32 -7.37
CA PHE A 84 -11.64 7.90 -7.14
C PHE A 84 -12.94 7.22 -6.72
N HIS A 85 -13.13 5.99 -7.16
CA HIS A 85 -14.16 5.11 -6.60
C HIS A 85 -13.79 4.76 -5.15
N ASP A 86 -14.78 4.82 -4.26
CA ASP A 86 -14.57 4.45 -2.85
C ASP A 86 -14.59 2.93 -2.68
N ALA A 87 -15.54 2.27 -3.30
CA ALA A 87 -15.77 0.84 -3.19
C ALA A 87 -16.39 0.26 -4.49
N GLY A 88 -16.89 -0.96 -4.42
CA GLY A 88 -17.45 -1.67 -5.56
C GLY A 88 -18.77 -1.11 -6.11
N ASP A 89 -19.38 -0.15 -5.46
CA ASP A 89 -20.54 0.61 -5.95
C ASP A 89 -20.17 1.76 -6.89
N HIS A 90 -18.88 2.01 -7.06
CA HIS A 90 -18.32 3.04 -7.93
C HIS A 90 -18.71 4.48 -7.57
N VAL A 91 -19.17 4.73 -6.35
CA VAL A 91 -19.50 6.07 -5.84
C VAL A 91 -18.22 6.79 -5.39
N LYS A 92 -18.22 8.11 -5.58
CA LYS A 92 -17.12 9.00 -5.14
C LYS A 92 -17.54 9.73 -3.88
N PHE A 93 -16.94 9.41 -2.74
CA PHE A 93 -17.21 10.04 -1.44
C PHE A 93 -16.10 11.03 -1.06
N GLY A 94 -16.49 12.28 -0.80
CA GLY A 94 -15.53 13.35 -0.49
C GLY A 94 -14.73 13.11 0.79
N LEU A 95 -15.36 12.61 1.85
CA LEU A 95 -14.69 12.40 3.15
C LEU A 95 -13.63 11.29 3.09
N PRO A 96 -13.91 10.06 2.64
CA PRO A 96 -12.90 9.02 2.49
C PRO A 96 -11.79 9.42 1.50
N ALA A 97 -12.14 10.06 0.39
CA ALA A 97 -11.18 10.56 -0.58
C ALA A 97 -10.24 11.60 0.04
N GLY A 98 -10.76 12.57 0.81
CA GLY A 98 -9.97 13.58 1.51
C GLY A 98 -9.04 12.97 2.56
N TYR A 99 -9.50 11.96 3.28
CA TYR A 99 -8.68 11.22 4.22
C TYR A 99 -7.53 10.50 3.50
N SER A 100 -7.83 9.78 2.42
CA SER A 100 -6.82 9.05 1.63
C SER A 100 -5.77 9.99 1.05
N ALA A 101 -6.17 11.11 0.44
CA ALA A 101 -5.26 12.12 -0.09
C ALA A 101 -4.34 12.69 1.01
N SER A 102 -4.91 12.98 2.18
CA SER A 102 -4.15 13.52 3.32
C SER A 102 -3.13 12.54 3.87
N VAL A 103 -3.51 11.26 4.02
CA VAL A 103 -2.62 10.21 4.52
C VAL A 103 -1.48 9.94 3.53
N LEU A 104 -1.78 9.90 2.23
CA LEU A 104 -0.76 9.72 1.19
C LEU A 104 0.22 10.90 1.17
N GLY A 105 -0.28 12.13 1.23
CA GLY A 105 0.57 13.33 1.27
C GLY A 105 1.44 13.41 2.54
N LEU A 106 0.88 13.09 3.71
CA LEU A 106 1.64 13.00 4.96
C LEU A 106 2.66 11.88 4.92
N GLY A 107 2.33 10.75 4.29
CA GLY A 107 3.26 9.65 4.08
C GLY A 107 4.49 10.09 3.30
N TYR A 108 4.32 10.82 2.20
CA TYR A 108 5.45 11.38 1.45
C TYR A 108 6.22 12.42 2.26
N TYR A 109 5.52 13.32 2.96
CA TYR A 109 6.17 14.32 3.80
C TYR A 109 7.08 13.69 4.87
N GLN A 110 6.67 12.57 5.42
CA GLN A 110 7.38 11.90 6.51
C GLN A 110 8.45 10.91 6.03
N PHE A 111 8.23 10.27 4.87
CA PHE A 111 9.04 9.17 4.37
C PHE A 111 9.47 9.38 2.91
N GLY A 112 9.64 10.63 2.46
CA GLY A 112 9.99 10.99 1.08
C GLY A 112 11.18 10.20 0.54
N ASP A 113 12.28 10.12 1.31
CA ASP A 113 13.48 9.37 0.92
C ASP A 113 13.19 7.88 0.63
N ALA A 114 12.23 7.28 1.31
CA ALA A 114 11.83 5.90 1.04
C ALA A 114 11.07 5.78 -0.28
N PHE A 115 10.19 6.73 -0.61
CA PHE A 115 9.51 6.79 -1.90
C PHE A 115 10.49 7.03 -3.05
N ASP A 116 11.44 7.93 -2.86
CA ASP A 116 12.47 8.25 -3.86
C ASP A 116 13.38 7.03 -4.11
N SER A 117 13.87 6.40 -3.05
CA SER A 117 14.76 5.24 -3.14
C SER A 117 14.10 4.01 -3.75
N THR A 118 12.78 3.88 -3.61
CA THR A 118 12.01 2.78 -4.23
C THR A 118 11.51 3.11 -5.63
N GLY A 119 11.72 4.36 -6.11
CA GLY A 119 11.24 4.82 -7.42
C GLY A 119 9.73 5.02 -7.48
N THR A 120 9.04 5.10 -6.35
CA THR A 120 7.56 5.18 -6.29
C THR A 120 7.04 6.60 -6.13
N ALA A 121 7.91 7.59 -5.89
CA ALA A 121 7.53 8.99 -5.67
C ALA A 121 6.71 9.59 -6.82
N GLY A 122 7.11 9.38 -8.07
CA GLY A 122 6.38 9.90 -9.23
C GLY A 122 4.98 9.30 -9.39
N HIS A 123 4.80 8.03 -9.04
CA HIS A 123 3.48 7.40 -9.05
C HIS A 123 2.58 7.97 -7.94
N LEU A 124 3.14 8.13 -6.73
CA LEU A 124 2.43 8.76 -5.62
C LEU A 124 2.02 10.20 -5.97
N GLN A 125 2.93 10.97 -6.59
CA GLN A 125 2.61 12.33 -7.05
C GLN A 125 1.44 12.33 -8.03
N THR A 126 1.43 11.47 -9.02
CA THR A 126 0.31 11.37 -9.96
C THR A 126 -1.01 11.10 -9.25
N ILE A 127 -1.03 10.20 -8.27
CA ILE A 127 -2.22 9.87 -7.48
C ILE A 127 -2.68 11.08 -6.65
N THR A 128 -1.75 11.74 -5.96
CA THR A 128 -2.08 12.89 -5.09
C THR A 128 -2.53 14.10 -5.89
N ASP A 129 -1.92 14.37 -7.04
CA ASP A 129 -2.34 15.43 -7.96
C ASP A 129 -3.76 15.15 -8.49
N TYR A 130 -4.07 13.89 -8.80
CA TYR A 130 -5.41 13.51 -9.26
C TYR A 130 -6.50 13.72 -8.19
N PHE A 131 -6.19 13.46 -6.92
CA PHE A 131 -7.05 13.83 -5.78
C PHE A 131 -7.22 15.34 -5.68
N ALA A 132 -6.12 16.09 -5.76
CA ALA A 132 -6.12 17.55 -5.63
C ALA A 132 -6.96 18.21 -6.72
N ASP A 133 -6.81 17.77 -7.97
CA ASP A 133 -7.60 18.27 -9.10
C ASP A 133 -9.08 17.99 -8.91
N PHE A 134 -9.46 16.80 -8.47
CA PHE A 134 -10.85 16.47 -8.18
C PHE A 134 -11.48 17.40 -7.12
N PHE A 135 -10.77 17.65 -6.02
CA PHE A 135 -11.27 18.57 -4.98
C PHE A 135 -11.34 20.00 -5.48
N LYS A 136 -10.35 20.46 -6.24
CA LYS A 136 -10.35 21.80 -6.82
C LYS A 136 -11.55 22.02 -7.73
N PHE A 137 -11.86 21.08 -8.61
CA PHE A 137 -13.01 21.18 -9.50
C PHE A 137 -14.33 21.08 -8.74
N GLY A 138 -14.40 20.25 -7.70
CA GLY A 138 -15.57 20.15 -6.83
C GLY A 138 -15.90 21.47 -6.12
N PHE A 139 -14.91 22.18 -5.60
CA PHE A 139 -15.11 23.50 -4.97
C PHE A 139 -15.56 24.57 -5.98
N ILE A 140 -14.94 24.65 -7.15
CA ILE A 140 -15.32 25.60 -8.20
C ILE A 140 -16.77 25.36 -8.65
N SER A 141 -17.18 24.10 -8.78
CA SER A 141 -18.56 23.76 -9.14
C SER A 141 -19.58 24.24 -8.11
N LEU A 142 -19.26 24.16 -6.83
CA LEU A 142 -20.14 24.63 -5.76
C LEU A 142 -20.32 26.15 -5.77
N GLU A 143 -19.27 26.92 -6.07
CA GLU A 143 -19.32 28.38 -6.15
C GLU A 143 -20.16 28.89 -7.34
N LEU A 144 -20.26 28.10 -8.43
CA LEU A 144 -21.04 28.46 -9.60
C LEU A 144 -22.56 28.25 -9.42
N PHE A 145 -22.99 27.54 -8.39
CA PHE A 145 -24.42 27.23 -8.10
C PHE A 145 -24.93 27.89 -6.82
N SER A 146 -24.12 28.70 -6.15
CA SER A 146 -24.49 29.51 -4.98
C SER A 146 -24.77 30.94 -5.37
#